data_f4fc1fd208736cd76b2405af60f175dd
#
_entry.id   f4fc1fd208736cd76b2405af60f175dd
#
_cell.length_a   1.000
_cell.length_b   1.000
_cell.length_c   1.000
_cell.angle_alpha   90.00
_cell.angle_beta   90.00
_cell.angle_gamma   90.00
#
_symmetry.space_group_name_H-M   'P 1'
#
loop_
_entity.id
_entity.type
_entity.pdbx_description
1 polymer ?
#
loop_
_entity_poly.entity_id
_entity_poly.type
_entity_poly.pdbx_seq_one_letter_code
_entity_poly.pdbx_strand_id
1 'polypeptide(L)'
;LSRLTDGWVTGNTSADAEIKTSLKKLRDRSRQLCRDNPYAKQAKRTTQINVIGQGIKLQCLVPTMRKGKKDKKLSMMIEQAWKEWCKRDHCDVSGQKSFFMLENMMVGALVESGEVFFRIIRRKFGKSKVGLALEIIESDLVDDEYTGKVLRKGNEWRMGIEVDKFG
;
A
#
# COMPACT_ATOMS: atom_id res chain seq x y z
N LEU A 1 -15.28 38.09 17.56
CA LEU A 1 -15.58 37.01 16.58
C LEU A 1 -16.03 37.68 15.29
N SER A 2 -15.40 37.37 14.19
CA SER A 2 -15.70 37.92 12.87
C SER A 2 -16.94 37.20 12.30
N ARG A 3 -17.75 37.94 11.51
CA ARG A 3 -18.88 37.38 10.75
C ARG A 3 -18.54 36.15 9.91
N LEU A 4 -17.25 36.03 9.53
CA LEU A 4 -16.72 34.91 8.72
C LEU A 4 -16.48 33.62 9.55
N THR A 5 -16.42 33.75 10.88
CA THR A 5 -16.18 32.60 11.79
C THR A 5 -17.43 32.32 12.67
N ASP A 6 -18.52 33.01 12.41
CA ASP A 6 -19.79 32.75 13.09
C ASP A 6 -20.34 31.40 12.64
N GLY A 7 -20.56 30.50 13.60
CA GLY A 7 -20.95 29.12 13.34
C GLY A 7 -19.78 28.13 13.04
N TRP A 8 -18.53 28.59 13.01
CA TRP A 8 -17.39 27.68 12.89
C TRP A 8 -17.09 27.02 14.24
N VAL A 9 -17.64 25.85 14.43
CA VAL A 9 -17.38 25.02 15.62
C VAL A 9 -16.12 24.17 15.36
N THR A 10 -15.09 24.39 16.14
CA THR A 10 -13.86 23.54 16.12
C THR A 10 -13.91 22.56 17.28
N GLY A 11 -13.79 21.27 16.99
CA GLY A 11 -13.62 20.23 18.00
C GLY A 11 -12.14 20.02 18.30
N ASN A 12 -11.83 19.70 19.56
CA ASN A 12 -10.48 19.23 19.95
C ASN A 12 -10.50 17.70 20.08
N THR A 13 -10.69 17.02 18.94
CA THR A 13 -10.74 15.57 18.85
C THR A 13 -9.53 15.06 18.10
N SER A 14 -9.13 13.81 18.37
CA SER A 14 -8.09 13.17 17.57
C SER A 14 -8.60 12.83 16.17
N ALA A 15 -7.71 12.80 15.19
CA ALA A 15 -8.04 12.40 13.82
C ALA A 15 -8.72 11.02 13.78
N ASP A 16 -8.25 10.08 14.58
CA ASP A 16 -8.84 8.73 14.69
C ASP A 16 -10.29 8.76 15.16
N ALA A 17 -10.60 9.62 16.16
CA ALA A 17 -11.96 9.75 16.68
C ALA A 17 -12.93 10.36 15.65
N GLU A 18 -12.46 11.30 14.85
CA GLU A 18 -13.26 11.93 13.79
C GLU A 18 -13.48 10.99 12.60
N ILE A 19 -12.42 10.28 12.18
CA ILE A 19 -12.48 9.38 11.04
C ILE A 19 -13.29 8.12 11.37
N LYS A 20 -13.11 7.54 12.55
CA LYS A 20 -13.70 6.25 12.95
C LYS A 20 -15.21 6.19 12.71
N THR A 21 -15.93 7.24 13.03
CA THR A 21 -17.41 7.29 12.90
C THR A 21 -17.89 7.38 11.46
N SER A 22 -17.06 7.89 10.55
CA SER A 22 -17.43 8.19 9.16
C SER A 22 -16.69 7.35 8.12
N LEU A 23 -15.61 6.66 8.50
CA LEU A 23 -14.68 5.97 7.62
C LEU A 23 -15.39 5.03 6.61
N LYS A 24 -16.20 4.10 7.12
CA LYS A 24 -16.95 3.16 6.29
C LYS A 24 -17.83 3.87 5.26
N LYS A 25 -18.57 4.88 5.71
CA LYS A 25 -19.47 5.65 4.84
C LYS A 25 -18.73 6.45 3.78
N LEU A 26 -17.57 7.03 4.13
CA LEU A 26 -16.71 7.76 3.19
C LEU A 26 -16.13 6.82 2.15
N ARG A 27 -15.66 5.65 2.57
CA ARG A 27 -15.13 4.59 1.69
C ARG A 27 -16.19 4.10 0.72
N ASP A 28 -17.39 3.79 1.21
CA ASP A 28 -18.52 3.35 0.38
C ASP A 28 -18.92 4.39 -0.66
N ARG A 29 -19.00 5.67 -0.25
CA ARG A 29 -19.29 6.79 -1.16
C ARG A 29 -18.21 6.99 -2.23
N SER A 30 -16.94 6.91 -1.84
CA SER A 30 -15.82 7.03 -2.77
C SER A 30 -15.84 5.91 -3.80
N ARG A 31 -16.07 4.67 -3.37
CA ARG A 31 -16.19 3.50 -4.25
C ARG A 31 -17.37 3.62 -5.21
N GLN A 32 -18.53 4.04 -4.71
CA GLN A 32 -19.69 4.31 -5.55
C GLN A 32 -19.36 5.39 -6.57
N LEU A 33 -18.75 6.48 -6.16
CA LEU A 33 -18.38 7.58 -7.04
C LEU A 33 -17.42 7.11 -8.15
N CYS A 34 -16.38 6.34 -7.81
CA CYS A 34 -15.42 5.79 -8.77
C CYS A 34 -16.07 4.79 -9.74
N ARG A 35 -17.14 4.09 -9.33
CA ARG A 35 -17.89 3.15 -10.17
C ARG A 35 -18.85 3.85 -11.11
N ASP A 36 -19.61 4.83 -10.59
CA ASP A 36 -20.79 5.38 -11.27
C ASP A 36 -20.50 6.71 -11.98
N ASN A 37 -19.46 7.44 -11.58
CA ASN A 37 -19.10 8.74 -12.15
C ASN A 37 -17.87 8.64 -13.06
N PRO A 38 -17.99 8.98 -14.38
CA PRO A 38 -16.89 8.88 -15.32
C PRO A 38 -15.72 9.82 -15.01
N TYR A 39 -15.98 10.99 -14.43
CA TYR A 39 -14.92 11.93 -14.04
C TYR A 39 -14.10 11.39 -12.86
N ALA A 40 -14.74 10.84 -11.84
CA ALA A 40 -14.05 10.22 -10.73
C ALA A 40 -13.24 9.00 -11.17
N LYS A 41 -13.81 8.16 -12.04
CA LYS A 41 -13.13 7.03 -12.66
C LYS A 41 -11.89 7.49 -13.46
N GLN A 42 -12.02 8.57 -14.23
CA GLN A 42 -10.92 9.14 -14.99
C GLN A 42 -9.84 9.72 -14.06
N ALA A 43 -10.23 10.42 -12.98
CA ALA A 43 -9.29 10.95 -11.99
C ALA A 43 -8.46 9.82 -11.34
N LYS A 44 -9.13 8.73 -10.91
CA LYS A 44 -8.45 7.53 -10.39
C LYS A 44 -7.45 6.99 -11.40
N ARG A 45 -7.88 6.79 -12.66
CA ARG A 45 -7.01 6.26 -13.72
C ARG A 45 -5.83 7.18 -14.02
N THR A 46 -6.05 8.49 -14.09
CA THR A 46 -4.99 9.48 -14.32
C THR A 46 -3.97 9.46 -13.20
N THR A 47 -4.41 9.35 -11.94
CA THR A 47 -3.53 9.22 -10.78
C THR A 47 -2.69 7.94 -10.88
N GLN A 48 -3.30 6.79 -11.19
CA GLN A 48 -2.57 5.54 -11.37
C GLN A 48 -1.49 5.67 -12.45
N ILE A 49 -1.82 6.22 -13.62
CA ILE A 49 -0.89 6.39 -14.73
C ILE A 49 0.27 7.31 -14.36
N ASN A 50 -0.01 8.45 -13.71
CA ASN A 50 1.02 9.43 -13.37
C ASN A 50 1.91 8.99 -12.21
N VAL A 51 1.36 8.30 -11.22
CA VAL A 51 2.12 7.82 -10.05
C VAL A 51 3.00 6.63 -10.42
N ILE A 52 2.45 5.68 -11.16
CA ILE A 52 3.14 4.43 -11.47
C ILE A 52 4.03 4.57 -12.70
N GLY A 53 3.57 5.30 -13.72
CA GLY A 53 4.29 5.45 -14.97
C GLY A 53 4.64 4.11 -15.60
N GLN A 54 5.93 3.81 -15.67
CA GLN A 54 6.45 2.53 -16.18
C GLN A 54 6.70 1.46 -15.10
N GLY A 55 6.23 1.70 -13.87
CA GLY A 55 6.49 0.85 -12.70
C GLY A 55 7.86 1.06 -12.06
N ILE A 56 8.04 0.51 -10.88
CA ILE A 56 9.29 0.57 -10.13
C ILE A 56 10.36 -0.25 -10.83
N LYS A 57 11.50 0.37 -11.09
CA LYS A 57 12.68 -0.27 -11.68
C LYS A 57 13.82 -0.31 -10.67
N LEU A 58 14.52 -1.42 -10.62
CA LEU A 58 15.71 -1.56 -9.79
C LEU A 58 16.96 -1.20 -10.59
N GLN A 59 17.75 -0.26 -10.08
CA GLN A 59 19.12 -0.02 -10.48
C GLN A 59 20.04 -0.41 -9.33
N CYS A 60 20.83 -1.45 -9.54
CA CYS A 60 21.69 -2.00 -8.51
C CYS A 60 23.12 -1.47 -8.65
N LEU A 61 23.69 -0.96 -7.55
CA LEU A 61 25.04 -0.40 -7.50
C LEU A 61 25.82 -1.06 -6.36
N VAL A 62 26.23 -2.33 -6.55
CA VAL A 62 26.99 -3.06 -5.56
C VAL A 62 28.43 -2.52 -5.50
N PRO A 63 28.92 -2.03 -4.35
CA PRO A 63 30.31 -1.63 -4.21
C PRO A 63 31.23 -2.85 -4.16
N THR A 64 32.42 -2.75 -4.75
CA THR A 64 33.50 -3.73 -4.53
C THR A 64 34.31 -3.36 -3.31
N MET A 65 35.12 -4.28 -2.79
CA MET A 65 36.08 -3.99 -1.71
C MET A 65 37.12 -2.92 -2.11
N ARG A 66 37.33 -2.66 -3.40
CA ARG A 66 38.23 -1.62 -3.90
C ARG A 66 37.46 -0.29 -3.98
N LYS A 67 37.93 0.73 -3.26
CA LYS A 67 37.33 2.09 -3.25
C LYS A 67 37.01 2.57 -4.69
N GLY A 68 35.76 3.02 -4.89
CA GLY A 68 35.32 3.62 -6.15
C GLY A 68 34.95 2.66 -7.28
N LYS A 69 35.13 1.35 -7.13
CA LYS A 69 34.74 0.37 -8.16
C LYS A 69 33.41 -0.30 -7.80
N LYS A 70 32.60 -0.56 -8.82
CA LYS A 70 31.30 -1.24 -8.69
C LYS A 70 31.41 -2.65 -9.25
N ASP A 71 30.80 -3.62 -8.59
CA ASP A 71 30.67 -4.98 -9.11
C ASP A 71 29.51 -5.03 -10.12
N LYS A 72 29.86 -4.85 -11.37
CA LYS A 72 28.89 -4.89 -12.49
C LYS A 72 28.22 -6.25 -12.61
N LYS A 73 28.96 -7.34 -12.42
CA LYS A 73 28.45 -8.71 -12.59
C LYS A 73 27.39 -9.02 -11.53
N LEU A 74 27.67 -8.72 -10.27
CA LEU A 74 26.74 -8.93 -9.18
C LEU A 74 25.52 -7.99 -9.30
N SER A 75 25.73 -6.73 -9.68
CA SER A 75 24.65 -5.78 -9.92
C SER A 75 23.69 -6.28 -11.01
N MET A 76 24.22 -6.76 -12.14
CA MET A 76 23.41 -7.34 -13.22
C MET A 76 22.64 -8.58 -12.77
N MET A 77 23.25 -9.45 -11.96
CA MET A 77 22.56 -10.65 -11.44
C MET A 77 21.38 -10.27 -10.53
N ILE A 78 21.53 -9.25 -9.68
CA ILE A 78 20.46 -8.76 -8.81
C ILE A 78 19.34 -8.11 -9.64
N GLU A 79 19.68 -7.30 -10.63
CA GLU A 79 18.68 -6.69 -11.51
C GLU A 79 17.93 -7.73 -12.34
N GLN A 80 18.61 -8.78 -12.78
CA GLN A 80 17.97 -9.89 -13.49
C GLN A 80 17.03 -10.67 -12.55
N ALA A 81 17.45 -10.94 -11.32
CA ALA A 81 16.59 -11.59 -10.32
C ALA A 81 15.34 -10.75 -10.01
N TRP A 82 15.48 -9.42 -9.93
CA TRP A 82 14.35 -8.50 -9.78
C TRP A 82 13.40 -8.58 -10.97
N LYS A 83 13.91 -8.51 -12.21
CA LYS A 83 13.10 -8.60 -13.43
C LYS A 83 12.33 -9.93 -13.51
N GLU A 84 12.97 -11.03 -13.12
CA GLU A 84 12.31 -12.34 -13.06
C GLU A 84 11.24 -12.38 -11.97
N TRP A 85 11.52 -11.83 -10.79
CA TRP A 85 10.57 -11.79 -9.69
C TRP A 85 9.34 -10.93 -10.01
N CYS A 86 9.49 -9.83 -10.76
CA CYS A 86 8.38 -8.96 -11.17
C CYS A 86 7.37 -9.62 -12.13
N LYS A 87 7.69 -10.80 -12.69
CA LYS A 87 6.79 -11.49 -13.60
C LYS A 87 5.56 -12.05 -12.90
N ARG A 88 4.51 -12.28 -13.69
CA ARG A 88 3.36 -13.08 -13.27
C ARG A 88 3.85 -14.46 -12.78
N ASP A 89 3.16 -15.04 -11.82
CA ASP A 89 3.50 -16.31 -11.14
C ASP A 89 4.73 -16.27 -10.22
N HIS A 90 5.38 -15.11 -10.04
CA HIS A 90 6.58 -15.02 -9.23
C HIS A 90 6.40 -14.15 -7.98
N CYS A 91 5.78 -12.98 -8.13
CA CYS A 91 5.66 -12.00 -7.05
C CYS A 91 4.31 -12.01 -6.34
N ASP A 92 3.27 -12.53 -6.99
CA ASP A 92 1.91 -12.55 -6.48
C ASP A 92 1.56 -13.92 -5.90
N VAL A 93 0.98 -13.95 -4.70
CA VAL A 93 0.53 -15.18 -4.02
C VAL A 93 -0.52 -15.93 -4.85
N SER A 94 -1.39 -15.21 -5.53
CA SER A 94 -2.41 -15.82 -6.42
C SER A 94 -1.83 -16.33 -7.74
N GLY A 95 -0.59 -15.93 -8.10
CA GLY A 95 0.05 -16.26 -9.35
C GLY A 95 -0.56 -15.61 -10.59
N GLN A 96 -1.47 -14.67 -10.42
CA GLN A 96 -2.21 -14.08 -11.53
C GLN A 96 -1.69 -12.72 -11.98
N LYS A 97 -0.94 -12.03 -11.13
CA LYS A 97 -0.54 -10.64 -11.32
C LYS A 97 0.97 -10.49 -11.42
N SER A 98 1.41 -9.60 -12.31
CA SER A 98 2.79 -9.11 -12.30
C SER A 98 2.94 -8.01 -11.24
N PHE A 99 4.18 -7.69 -10.87
CA PHE A 99 4.45 -6.62 -9.91
C PHE A 99 3.85 -5.28 -10.36
N PHE A 100 3.94 -4.95 -11.65
CA PHE A 100 3.30 -3.77 -12.22
C PHE A 100 1.77 -3.75 -12.03
N MET A 101 1.11 -4.89 -12.14
CA MET A 101 -0.33 -5.00 -11.86
C MET A 101 -0.63 -4.81 -10.39
N LEU A 102 0.23 -5.31 -9.48
CA LEU A 102 0.10 -5.09 -8.05
C LEU A 102 0.27 -3.60 -7.70
N GLU A 103 1.25 -2.90 -8.30
CA GLU A 103 1.42 -1.45 -8.14
C GLU A 103 0.16 -0.69 -8.55
N ASN A 104 -0.42 -1.03 -9.71
CA ASN A 104 -1.67 -0.43 -10.17
C ASN A 104 -2.83 -0.67 -9.21
N MET A 105 -2.95 -1.87 -8.68
CA MET A 105 -3.97 -2.20 -7.68
C MET A 105 -3.76 -1.41 -6.39
N MET A 106 -2.53 -1.31 -5.89
CA MET A 106 -2.21 -0.57 -4.67
C MET A 106 -2.56 0.92 -4.79
N VAL A 107 -2.11 1.57 -5.86
CA VAL A 107 -2.43 3.00 -6.10
C VAL A 107 -3.93 3.19 -6.32
N GLY A 108 -4.58 2.29 -7.04
CA GLY A 108 -6.02 2.33 -7.24
C GLY A 108 -6.81 2.21 -5.94
N ALA A 109 -6.41 1.31 -5.04
CA ALA A 109 -7.03 1.14 -3.72
C ALA A 109 -6.77 2.36 -2.82
N LEU A 110 -5.55 2.93 -2.86
CA LEU A 110 -5.20 4.13 -2.11
C LEU A 110 -6.07 5.33 -2.52
N VAL A 111 -6.28 5.55 -3.81
CA VAL A 111 -7.13 6.65 -4.32
C VAL A 111 -8.60 6.43 -3.96
N GLU A 112 -9.07 5.19 -4.03
CA GLU A 112 -10.49 4.85 -3.85
C GLU A 112 -10.90 4.69 -2.40
N SER A 113 -10.04 4.06 -1.59
CA SER A 113 -10.34 3.68 -0.20
C SER A 113 -9.51 4.45 0.83
N GLY A 114 -8.50 5.23 0.40
CA GLY A 114 -7.61 5.98 1.28
C GLY A 114 -6.49 5.16 1.89
N GLU A 115 -6.54 3.83 1.77
CA GLU A 115 -5.55 2.93 2.33
C GLU A 115 -5.43 1.65 1.50
N VAL A 116 -4.31 0.97 1.66
CA VAL A 116 -4.03 -0.33 1.07
C VAL A 116 -3.13 -1.13 1.99
N PHE A 117 -3.44 -2.39 2.17
CA PHE A 117 -2.61 -3.32 2.95
C PHE A 117 -1.99 -4.36 2.02
N PHE A 118 -0.79 -4.79 2.37
CA PHE A 118 -0.16 -5.91 1.69
C PHE A 118 0.60 -6.77 2.70
N ARG A 119 0.54 -8.07 2.49
CA ARG A 119 1.26 -9.06 3.28
C ARG A 119 2.47 -9.55 2.51
N ILE A 120 3.62 -9.51 3.17
CA ILE A 120 4.87 -10.07 2.65
C ILE A 120 4.97 -11.52 3.10
N ILE A 121 5.00 -12.45 2.15
CA ILE A 121 5.09 -13.88 2.43
C ILE A 121 6.46 -14.37 1.99
N ARG A 122 7.24 -14.84 2.98
CA ARG A 122 8.63 -15.28 2.77
C ARG A 122 8.71 -16.76 2.43
N ARG A 123 8.18 -17.14 1.28
CA ARG A 123 8.32 -18.49 0.71
C ARG A 123 8.26 -18.40 -0.82
N LYS A 124 8.70 -19.46 -1.50
CA LYS A 124 8.61 -19.54 -2.95
C LYS A 124 7.17 -19.79 -3.39
N PHE A 125 6.76 -19.09 -4.41
CA PHE A 125 5.47 -19.26 -5.09
C PHE A 125 5.71 -19.53 -6.57
N GLY A 126 4.88 -20.38 -7.16
CA GLY A 126 4.91 -20.70 -8.56
C GLY A 126 6.32 -21.05 -9.04
N LYS A 127 6.78 -20.36 -10.07
CA LYS A 127 8.09 -20.57 -10.71
C LYS A 127 9.20 -19.67 -10.13
N SER A 128 8.89 -18.87 -9.10
CA SER A 128 9.84 -17.93 -8.53
C SER A 128 11.05 -18.62 -7.91
N LYS A 129 12.24 -18.12 -8.25
CA LYS A 129 13.50 -18.50 -7.57
C LYS A 129 13.71 -17.69 -6.29
N VAL A 130 13.04 -16.54 -6.17
CA VAL A 130 13.08 -15.67 -4.99
C VAL A 130 12.02 -16.11 -4.01
N GLY A 131 12.40 -16.35 -2.75
CA GLY A 131 11.49 -16.78 -1.69
C GLY A 131 10.70 -15.61 -1.11
N LEU A 132 10.00 -14.86 -1.96
CA LEU A 132 9.21 -13.69 -1.59
C LEU A 132 7.99 -13.59 -2.50
N ALA A 133 6.82 -13.38 -1.92
CA ALA A 133 5.61 -13.00 -2.66
C ALA A 133 4.79 -11.98 -1.88
N LEU A 134 3.97 -11.25 -2.60
CA LEU A 134 3.08 -10.22 -2.06
C LEU A 134 1.63 -10.66 -2.21
N GLU A 135 0.83 -10.32 -1.21
CA GLU A 135 -0.62 -10.44 -1.24
C GLU A 135 -1.23 -9.10 -0.88
N ILE A 136 -2.04 -8.55 -1.77
CA ILE A 136 -2.80 -7.33 -1.48
C ILE A 136 -4.03 -7.73 -0.70
N ILE A 137 -4.27 -7.03 0.40
CA ILE A 137 -5.41 -7.22 1.30
C ILE A 137 -6.31 -6.00 1.17
N GLU A 138 -7.59 -6.23 0.95
CA GLU A 138 -8.58 -5.16 0.93
C GLU A 138 -8.78 -4.58 2.33
N SER A 139 -8.98 -3.27 2.41
CA SER A 139 -9.17 -2.57 3.67
C SER A 139 -10.38 -3.06 4.48
N ASP A 140 -11.40 -3.60 3.81
CA ASP A 140 -12.58 -4.15 4.49
C ASP A 140 -12.30 -5.44 5.27
N LEU A 141 -11.15 -6.09 5.03
CA LEU A 141 -10.72 -7.26 5.78
C LEU A 141 -10.01 -6.89 7.10
N VAL A 142 -9.75 -5.61 7.32
CA VAL A 142 -9.21 -5.09 8.57
C VAL A 142 -10.37 -4.65 9.44
N ASP A 143 -10.52 -5.31 10.60
CA ASP A 143 -11.54 -4.95 11.58
C ASP A 143 -11.08 -3.72 12.36
N ASP A 144 -11.57 -2.54 11.97
CA ASP A 144 -11.24 -1.24 12.55
C ASP A 144 -11.80 -1.05 13.97
N GLU A 145 -12.70 -1.92 14.41
CA GLU A 145 -13.25 -1.93 15.78
C GLU A 145 -12.56 -2.96 16.70
N TYR A 146 -11.59 -3.71 16.20
CA TYR A 146 -10.94 -4.74 16.97
C TYR A 146 -10.20 -4.18 18.20
N THR A 147 -10.55 -4.71 19.38
CA THR A 147 -9.99 -4.34 20.69
C THR A 147 -9.50 -5.55 21.47
N GLY A 148 -9.10 -6.60 20.80
CA GLY A 148 -8.67 -7.84 21.41
C GLY A 148 -7.34 -7.74 22.17
N LYS A 149 -6.81 -8.90 22.56
CA LYS A 149 -5.53 -8.96 23.28
C LYS A 149 -4.38 -8.53 22.38
N VAL A 150 -3.55 -7.60 22.87
CA VAL A 150 -2.32 -7.20 22.19
C VAL A 150 -1.29 -8.33 22.15
N LEU A 151 -0.55 -8.44 21.05
CA LEU A 151 0.49 -9.45 20.86
C LEU A 151 1.74 -9.14 21.70
N ARG A 152 2.04 -7.86 21.91
CA ARG A 152 3.17 -7.40 22.72
C ARG A 152 2.70 -6.52 23.87
N LYS A 153 3.23 -6.77 25.06
CA LYS A 153 2.93 -5.95 26.25
C LYS A 153 3.38 -4.49 25.99
N GLY A 154 2.46 -3.56 26.22
CA GLY A 154 2.69 -2.11 26.04
C GLY A 154 2.22 -1.57 24.70
N ASN A 155 1.74 -2.42 23.78
CA ASN A 155 1.08 -2.00 22.56
C ASN A 155 -0.41 -1.72 22.81
N GLU A 156 -1.01 -1.01 21.88
CA GLU A 156 -2.45 -0.71 21.87
C GLU A 156 -3.04 -0.95 20.46
N TRP A 157 -4.35 -1.10 20.39
CA TRP A 157 -5.06 -1.20 19.13
C TRP A 157 -5.52 0.19 18.68
N ARG A 158 -5.18 0.55 17.44
CA ARG A 158 -5.71 1.73 16.75
C ARG A 158 -6.29 1.31 15.42
N MET A 159 -7.60 1.43 15.27
CA MET A 159 -8.33 1.12 14.03
C MET A 159 -7.93 -0.24 13.43
N GLY A 160 -7.89 -1.30 14.26
CA GLY A 160 -7.57 -2.64 13.84
C GLY A 160 -6.08 -2.94 13.61
N ILE A 161 -5.21 -1.99 13.93
CA ILE A 161 -3.74 -2.14 13.83
C ILE A 161 -3.14 -2.06 15.22
N GLU A 162 -2.31 -3.05 15.55
CA GLU A 162 -1.54 -3.04 16.79
C GLU A 162 -0.34 -2.10 16.63
N VAL A 163 -0.30 -1.03 17.41
CA VAL A 163 0.77 -0.04 17.40
C VAL A 163 1.56 -0.09 18.69
N ASP A 164 2.83 0.22 18.62
CA ASP A 164 3.69 0.34 19.79
C ASP A 164 3.62 1.76 20.38
N LYS A 165 4.42 2.01 21.43
CA LYS A 165 4.48 3.32 22.10
C LYS A 165 4.95 4.49 21.24
N PHE A 166 5.40 4.22 20.03
CA PHE A 166 5.87 5.24 19.10
C PHE A 166 4.86 5.54 17.99
N GLY A 167 3.78 4.74 17.88
CA GLY A 167 2.71 4.88 16.89
C GLY A 167 2.93 4.13 15.61
#